data_71f04c60b6afc9c979d0e2a6a05acd95
#
_entry.id   71f04c60b6afc9c979d0e2a6a05acd95
#
_cell.length_a   1.000
_cell.length_b   1.000
_cell.length_c   1.000
_cell.angle_alpha   90.00
_cell.angle_beta   90.00
_cell.angle_gamma   90.00
#
_symmetry.space_group_name_H-M   'P 1'
#
loop_
_entity.id
_entity.type
_entity.pdbx_description
1 polymer ?
#
loop_
_entity_poly.entity_id
_entity_poly.type
_entity_poly.pdbx_seq_one_letter_code
_entity_poly.pdbx_strand_id
1 'polypeptide(L)'
;MKMLDVLKTNSNILNAKLESSRLYDHNGMKGTCREEDLINVIRDCIPECYGMRAGQIFSQNDKISKQIDVVIFDNIFSNYFKKDSSAYLFPCESIYGSIEVKSMLDKESFNQAIENIKSVRELDREPSNCLDVTPIRHLD
;
A
#
# COMPACT_ATOMS: atom_id res chain seq x y z
N MET A 1 16.34 11.82 -20.95
CA MET A 1 15.96 11.59 -19.52
C MET A 1 15.78 10.10 -19.34
N LYS A 2 16.55 9.49 -18.45
CA LYS A 2 16.42 8.06 -18.17
C LYS A 2 15.42 7.84 -17.04
N MET A 3 14.64 6.77 -17.07
CA MET A 3 13.69 6.42 -16.02
C MET A 3 14.35 6.41 -14.63
N LEU A 4 15.59 5.97 -14.55
CA LEU A 4 16.38 5.96 -13.32
C LEU A 4 16.58 7.37 -12.73
N ASP A 5 16.69 8.40 -13.57
CA ASP A 5 16.88 9.78 -13.09
C ASP A 5 15.59 10.31 -12.47
N VAL A 6 14.43 9.94 -13.02
CA VAL A 6 13.11 10.26 -12.45
C VAL A 6 12.94 9.59 -11.10
N LEU A 7 13.24 8.30 -11.00
CA LEU A 7 13.13 7.55 -9.73
C LEU A 7 14.07 8.12 -8.65
N LYS A 8 15.30 8.51 -9.01
CA LYS A 8 16.22 9.17 -8.08
C LYS A 8 15.69 10.50 -7.61
N THR A 9 15.11 11.31 -8.51
CA THR A 9 14.52 12.61 -8.16
C THR A 9 13.36 12.41 -7.19
N ASN A 10 12.45 11.47 -7.46
CA ASN A 10 11.33 11.16 -6.57
C ASN A 10 11.79 10.65 -5.21
N SER A 11 12.84 9.81 -5.17
CA SER A 11 13.46 9.37 -3.92
C SER A 11 14.02 10.54 -3.12
N ASN A 12 14.67 11.52 -3.76
CA ASN A 12 15.18 12.71 -3.08
C ASN A 12 14.05 13.58 -2.52
N ILE A 13 12.95 13.73 -3.27
CA ILE A 13 11.75 14.45 -2.81
C ILE A 13 11.15 13.76 -1.58
N LEU A 14 11.01 12.43 -1.62
CA LEU A 14 10.52 11.66 -0.47
C LEU A 14 11.42 11.86 0.75
N ASN A 15 12.73 11.74 0.59
CA ASN A 15 13.68 11.95 1.69
C ASN A 15 13.54 13.34 2.30
N ALA A 16 13.43 14.39 1.48
CA ALA A 16 13.23 15.76 1.96
C ALA A 16 11.92 15.92 2.76
N LYS A 17 10.83 15.30 2.31
CA LYS A 17 9.54 15.30 3.03
C LYS A 17 9.64 14.54 4.36
N LEU A 18 10.29 13.37 4.36
CA LEU A 18 10.50 12.59 5.59
C LEU A 18 11.38 13.32 6.61
N GLU A 19 12.39 14.05 6.17
CA GLU A 19 13.18 14.93 7.05
C GLU A 19 12.32 16.05 7.62
N SER A 20 11.51 16.73 6.81
CA SER A 20 10.62 17.79 7.30
C SER A 20 9.60 17.28 8.31
N SER A 21 9.11 16.04 8.14
CA SER A 21 8.17 15.43 9.09
C SER A 21 8.74 15.19 10.49
N ARG A 22 10.08 15.21 10.66
CA ARG A 22 10.74 15.12 11.97
C ARG A 22 10.50 16.36 12.83
N LEU A 23 10.12 17.48 12.21
CA LEU A 23 9.85 18.74 12.91
C LEU A 23 8.48 18.75 13.63
N TYR A 24 7.60 17.80 13.37
CA TYR A 24 6.32 17.71 14.05
C TYR A 24 6.46 17.05 15.43
N ASP A 25 5.90 17.69 16.46
CA ASP A 25 6.07 17.28 17.87
C ASP A 25 5.23 16.07 18.28
N HIS A 26 4.15 15.74 17.52
CA HIS A 26 3.22 14.66 17.88
C HIS A 26 3.49 13.36 17.09
N ASN A 27 3.79 12.27 17.79
CA ASN A 27 4.13 10.97 17.20
C ASN A 27 3.04 10.40 16.28
N GLY A 28 1.76 10.59 16.60
CA GLY A 28 0.65 10.15 15.76
C GLY A 28 0.57 10.87 14.42
N MET A 29 0.76 12.20 14.40
CA MET A 29 0.81 12.98 13.16
C MET A 29 2.02 12.64 12.29
N LYS A 30 3.17 12.30 12.90
CA LYS A 30 4.37 11.88 12.16
C LYS A 30 4.14 10.61 11.34
N GLY A 31 3.43 9.62 11.89
CA GLY A 31 3.10 8.38 11.20
C GLY A 31 2.24 8.64 9.97
N THR A 32 1.09 9.27 10.16
CA THR A 32 0.13 9.58 9.10
C THR A 32 0.73 10.44 7.99
N CYS A 33 1.49 11.50 8.34
CA CYS A 33 2.16 12.32 7.34
C CYS A 33 3.15 11.54 6.47
N ARG A 34 3.88 10.59 7.05
CA ARG A 34 4.84 9.75 6.31
C ARG A 34 4.17 8.76 5.38
N GLU A 35 3.08 8.17 5.81
CA GLU A 35 2.26 7.29 4.98
C GLU A 35 1.71 8.07 3.77
N GLU A 36 1.14 9.26 3.99
CA GLU A 36 0.64 10.14 2.95
C GLU A 36 1.74 10.61 1.99
N ASP A 37 2.89 11.02 2.50
CA ASP A 37 4.04 11.43 1.68
C ASP A 37 4.54 10.29 0.80
N LEU A 38 4.62 9.07 1.34
CA LEU A 38 4.99 7.87 0.58
C LEU A 38 3.95 7.57 -0.51
N ILE A 39 2.67 7.58 -0.16
CA ILE A 39 1.56 7.35 -1.11
C ILE A 39 1.64 8.37 -2.27
N ASN A 40 1.86 9.65 -1.98
CA ASN A 40 1.93 10.68 -3.01
C ASN A 40 3.09 10.46 -3.97
N VAL A 41 4.28 10.10 -3.46
CA VAL A 41 5.45 9.82 -4.31
C VAL A 41 5.25 8.57 -5.16
N ILE A 42 4.66 7.51 -4.60
CA ILE A 42 4.37 6.28 -5.38
C ILE A 42 3.30 6.56 -6.43
N ARG A 43 2.27 7.35 -6.11
CA ARG A 43 1.19 7.69 -7.04
C ARG A 43 1.70 8.36 -8.31
N ASP A 44 2.74 9.18 -8.20
CA ASP A 44 3.37 9.80 -9.37
C ASP A 44 4.13 8.81 -10.27
N CYS A 45 4.36 7.58 -9.79
CA CYS A 45 5.15 6.56 -10.47
C CYS A 45 4.31 5.40 -11.03
N ILE A 46 3.06 5.23 -10.60
CA ILE A 46 2.20 4.11 -11.00
C ILE A 46 0.90 4.57 -11.65
N PRO A 47 0.28 3.76 -12.53
CA PRO A 47 -1.01 4.09 -13.15
C PRO A 47 -2.14 4.29 -12.13
N GLU A 48 -3.11 5.13 -12.46
CA GLU A 48 -4.26 5.46 -11.61
C GLU A 48 -5.20 4.27 -11.33
N CYS A 49 -5.08 3.18 -12.11
CA CYS A 49 -5.80 1.94 -11.84
C CYS A 49 -5.38 1.27 -10.52
N TYR A 50 -4.23 1.65 -9.97
CA TYR A 50 -3.77 1.18 -8.66
C TYR A 50 -4.17 2.17 -7.56
N GLY A 51 -5.13 1.75 -6.72
CA GLY A 51 -5.48 2.48 -5.52
C GLY A 51 -4.48 2.25 -4.39
N MET A 52 -4.33 3.22 -3.49
CA MET A 52 -3.48 3.10 -2.30
C MET A 52 -4.19 3.70 -1.10
N ARG A 53 -4.39 2.91 -0.04
CA ARG A 53 -5.02 3.33 1.20
C ARG A 53 -4.58 2.44 2.37
N ALA A 54 -4.68 2.96 3.58
CA ALA A 54 -4.54 2.17 4.79
C ALA A 54 -5.78 1.27 4.99
N GLY A 55 -5.58 0.05 5.53
CA GLY A 55 -6.71 -0.82 5.82
C GLY A 55 -6.33 -2.24 6.18
N GLN A 56 -7.35 -3.09 6.24
CA GLN A 56 -7.23 -4.52 6.48
C GLN A 56 -7.66 -5.29 5.22
N ILE A 57 -7.08 -6.45 5.05
CA ILE A 57 -7.35 -7.32 3.91
C ILE A 57 -8.07 -8.56 4.46
N PHE A 58 -9.13 -9.01 3.79
CA PHE A 58 -9.89 -10.18 4.19
C PHE A 58 -9.97 -11.22 3.08
N SER A 59 -10.13 -12.49 3.46
CA SER A 59 -10.35 -13.61 2.54
C SER A 59 -11.75 -14.17 2.69
N GLN A 60 -12.17 -15.03 1.76
CA GLN A 60 -13.47 -15.70 1.77
C GLN A 60 -13.67 -16.61 3.00
N ASN A 61 -12.58 -17.08 3.63
CA ASN A 61 -12.62 -17.94 4.81
C ASN A 61 -12.66 -17.15 6.12
N ASP A 62 -13.23 -15.94 6.11
CA ASP A 62 -13.36 -15.04 7.28
C ASP A 62 -12.05 -14.67 7.99
N LYS A 63 -10.90 -14.93 7.35
CA LYS A 63 -9.62 -14.46 7.84
C LYS A 63 -9.43 -12.98 7.50
N ILE A 64 -8.90 -12.21 8.44
CA ILE A 64 -8.61 -10.79 8.28
C ILE A 64 -7.16 -10.53 8.69
N SER A 65 -6.45 -9.74 7.88
CA SER A 65 -5.09 -9.30 8.19
C SER A 65 -5.07 -8.33 9.38
N LYS A 66 -3.89 -8.08 9.92
CA LYS A 66 -3.64 -6.89 10.73
C LYS A 66 -3.83 -5.63 9.90
N GLN A 67 -3.90 -4.47 10.56
CA GLN A 67 -3.91 -3.17 9.90
C GLN A 67 -2.61 -2.98 9.10
N ILE A 68 -2.73 -2.58 7.85
CA ILE A 68 -1.62 -2.31 6.91
C ILE A 68 -1.59 -0.82 6.62
N ASP A 69 -0.41 -0.23 6.67
CA ASP A 69 -0.23 1.20 6.48
C ASP A 69 -0.57 1.63 5.05
N VAL A 70 -0.14 0.85 4.04
CA VAL A 70 -0.49 1.08 2.64
C VAL A 70 -0.83 -0.24 1.94
N VAL A 71 -2.07 -0.37 1.50
CA VAL A 71 -2.55 -1.45 0.63
C VAL A 71 -2.63 -0.93 -0.78
N ILE A 72 -1.98 -1.61 -1.74
CA ILE A 72 -2.07 -1.33 -3.17
C ILE A 72 -3.09 -2.29 -3.76
N PHE A 73 -4.16 -1.75 -4.34
CA PHE A 73 -5.31 -2.53 -4.78
C PHE A 73 -5.83 -2.09 -6.16
N ASP A 74 -6.65 -2.93 -6.76
CA ASP A 74 -7.38 -2.61 -7.99
C ASP A 74 -8.44 -1.54 -7.70
N ASN A 75 -8.24 -0.35 -8.21
CA ASN A 75 -9.13 0.80 -7.99
C ASN A 75 -10.30 0.87 -9.00
N ILE A 76 -10.30 0.01 -10.03
CA ILE A 76 -11.28 0.04 -11.12
C ILE A 76 -12.32 -1.07 -10.95
N PHE A 77 -11.86 -2.30 -10.74
CA PHE A 77 -12.71 -3.49 -10.77
C PHE A 77 -12.97 -4.10 -9.38
N SER A 78 -12.29 -3.60 -8.34
CA SER A 78 -12.46 -4.12 -7.00
C SER A 78 -13.43 -3.29 -6.16
N ASN A 79 -14.29 -3.98 -5.44
CA ASN A 79 -15.05 -3.38 -4.36
C ASN A 79 -14.22 -3.38 -3.07
N TYR A 80 -14.16 -2.24 -2.42
CA TYR A 80 -13.61 -2.11 -1.07
C TYR A 80 -14.61 -1.41 -0.16
N PHE A 81 -14.56 -1.69 1.12
CA PHE A 81 -15.54 -1.22 2.08
C PHE A 81 -14.89 -0.26 3.06
N LYS A 82 -15.58 0.83 3.37
CA LYS A 82 -15.14 1.74 4.41
C LYS A 82 -15.52 1.14 5.77
N LYS A 83 -14.52 0.82 6.59
CA LYS A 83 -14.73 0.27 7.93
C LYS A 83 -15.07 1.36 8.94
N ASP A 84 -14.30 2.47 8.90
CA ASP A 84 -14.47 3.65 9.73
C ASP A 84 -13.92 4.90 9.00
N SER A 85 -13.70 6.00 9.73
CA SER A 85 -13.19 7.24 9.13
C SER A 85 -11.78 7.12 8.54
N SER A 86 -10.98 6.17 9.01
CA SER A 86 -9.54 6.06 8.70
C SER A 86 -9.12 4.74 8.06
N ALA A 87 -9.95 3.70 8.08
CA ALA A 87 -9.60 2.37 7.63
C ALA A 87 -10.61 1.80 6.63
N TYR A 88 -10.08 0.98 5.72
CA TYR A 88 -10.83 0.27 4.70
C TYR A 88 -10.65 -1.24 4.81
N LEU A 89 -11.58 -1.99 4.22
CA LEU A 89 -11.52 -3.45 4.09
C LEU A 89 -11.43 -3.80 2.61
N PHE A 90 -10.44 -4.62 2.27
CA PHE A 90 -10.14 -5.02 0.90
C PHE A 90 -10.25 -6.53 0.74
N PRO A 91 -10.90 -7.05 -0.32
CA PRO A 91 -10.81 -8.46 -0.67
C PRO A 91 -9.36 -8.82 -1.06
N CYS A 92 -8.85 -9.96 -0.59
CA CYS A 92 -7.45 -10.33 -0.84
C CYS A 92 -7.15 -10.56 -2.33
N GLU A 93 -8.15 -10.90 -3.13
CA GLU A 93 -8.06 -11.09 -4.59
C GLU A 93 -7.73 -9.79 -5.33
N SER A 94 -8.12 -8.64 -4.76
CA SER A 94 -7.93 -7.32 -5.38
C SER A 94 -6.59 -6.68 -5.05
N ILE A 95 -5.74 -7.31 -4.24
CA ILE A 95 -4.52 -6.73 -3.71
C ILE A 95 -3.32 -7.08 -4.59
N TYR A 96 -2.58 -6.05 -4.99
CA TYR A 96 -1.30 -6.17 -5.69
C TYR A 96 -0.11 -6.15 -4.75
N GLY A 97 -0.21 -5.43 -3.63
CA GLY A 97 0.87 -5.33 -2.66
C GLY A 97 0.47 -4.65 -1.37
N SER A 98 1.37 -4.76 -0.39
CA SER A 98 1.24 -4.12 0.92
C SER A 98 2.57 -3.54 1.36
N ILE A 99 2.53 -2.37 2.01
CA ILE A 99 3.71 -1.67 2.50
C ILE A 99 3.47 -1.29 3.96
N GLU A 100 4.48 -1.56 4.79
CA GLU A 100 4.57 -1.08 6.17
C GLU A 100 5.55 0.09 6.24
N VAL A 101 5.15 1.16 6.91
CA VAL A 101 5.95 2.39 7.05
C VAL A 101 6.38 2.52 8.50
N LYS A 102 7.68 2.53 8.75
CA LYS A 102 8.24 2.69 10.09
C LYS A 102 9.16 3.92 10.16
N SER A 103 8.91 4.78 11.14
CA SER A 103 9.71 5.99 11.36
C SER A 103 11.10 5.70 11.90
N MET A 104 11.24 4.62 12.65
CA MET A 104 12.51 4.05 13.12
C MET A 104 12.45 2.54 12.94
N LEU A 105 13.55 1.97 12.50
CA LEU A 105 13.67 0.53 12.31
C LEU A 105 14.54 -0.06 13.43
N ASP A 106 13.92 -0.29 14.59
CA ASP A 106 14.48 -1.09 15.65
C ASP A 106 13.98 -2.54 15.55
N LYS A 107 14.44 -3.41 16.45
CA LYS A 107 14.07 -4.83 16.44
C LYS A 107 12.58 -5.05 16.66
N GLU A 108 11.95 -4.24 17.48
CA GLU A 108 10.53 -4.37 17.81
C GLU A 108 9.65 -3.94 16.63
N SER A 109 9.89 -2.74 16.09
CA SER A 109 9.15 -2.21 14.95
C SER A 109 9.36 -3.07 13.69
N PHE A 110 10.55 -3.63 13.50
CA PHE A 110 10.83 -4.58 12.41
C PHE A 110 10.03 -5.87 12.56
N ASN A 111 10.01 -6.47 13.76
CA ASN A 111 9.22 -7.68 14.02
C ASN A 111 7.73 -7.40 13.83
N GLN A 112 7.22 -6.26 14.28
CA GLN A 112 5.83 -5.87 14.08
C GLN A 112 5.49 -5.75 12.58
N ALA A 113 6.36 -5.15 11.78
CA ALA A 113 6.16 -5.04 10.34
C ALA A 113 6.11 -6.42 9.67
N ILE A 114 7.02 -7.32 10.06
CA ILE A 114 7.00 -8.72 9.58
C ILE A 114 5.69 -9.41 9.95
N GLU A 115 5.21 -9.28 11.18
CA GLU A 115 3.95 -9.88 11.62
C GLU A 115 2.75 -9.34 10.83
N ASN A 116 2.73 -8.04 10.53
CA ASN A 116 1.69 -7.45 9.70
C ASN A 116 1.71 -8.02 8.27
N ILE A 117 2.89 -8.09 7.63
CA ILE A 117 3.02 -8.67 6.29
C ILE A 117 2.71 -10.17 6.28
N LYS A 118 3.09 -10.93 7.32
CA LYS A 118 2.72 -12.33 7.45
C LYS A 118 1.21 -12.51 7.50
N SER A 119 0.49 -11.68 8.25
CA SER A 119 -0.96 -11.76 8.32
C SER A 119 -1.66 -11.60 6.96
N VAL A 120 -1.05 -10.83 6.04
CA VAL A 120 -1.52 -10.73 4.65
C VAL A 120 -1.20 -11.98 3.84
N ARG A 121 0.01 -12.55 4.02
CA ARG A 121 0.44 -13.74 3.29
C ARG A 121 -0.29 -15.02 3.68
N GLU A 122 -0.84 -15.06 4.87
CA GLU A 122 -1.62 -16.18 5.41
C GLU A 122 -3.08 -16.16 4.96
N LEU A 123 -3.51 -15.14 4.21
CA LEU A 123 -4.83 -15.09 3.60
C LEU A 123 -4.88 -16.03 2.39
N ASP A 124 -5.88 -16.90 2.39
CA ASP A 124 -6.12 -17.79 1.26
C ASP A 124 -6.72 -16.99 0.10
N ARG A 125 -5.99 -16.92 -1.01
CA ARG A 125 -6.48 -16.37 -2.27
C ARG A 125 -7.05 -17.50 -3.10
N GLU A 126 -8.37 -17.47 -3.31
CA GLU A 126 -8.96 -18.34 -4.29
C GLU A 126 -8.55 -17.88 -5.71
N PRO A 127 -8.21 -18.82 -6.60
CA PRO A 127 -8.00 -18.48 -7.99
C PRO A 127 -9.32 -17.90 -8.53
N SER A 128 -9.37 -16.58 -8.68
CA SER A 128 -10.53 -15.94 -9.26
C SER A 128 -10.64 -16.40 -10.71
N ASN A 129 -11.82 -16.85 -11.11
CA ASN A 129 -12.19 -16.97 -12.52
C ASN A 129 -12.40 -15.54 -13.10
N CYS A 130 -11.41 -14.67 -12.91
CA CYS A 130 -11.41 -13.36 -13.53
C CYS A 130 -11.35 -13.54 -15.03
N LEU A 131 -12.37 -13.11 -15.72
CA LEU A 131 -12.27 -12.82 -17.14
C LEU A 131 -11.17 -11.77 -17.28
N ASP A 132 -10.06 -12.15 -17.91
CA ASP A 132 -9.04 -11.21 -18.30
C ASP A 132 -9.65 -10.26 -19.34
N VAL A 133 -10.00 -9.06 -18.89
CA VAL A 133 -10.57 -8.01 -19.75
C VAL A 133 -9.50 -7.17 -20.42
N THR A 134 -8.21 -7.50 -20.23
CA THR A 134 -7.14 -6.84 -20.98
C THR A 134 -7.33 -7.12 -22.47
N PRO A 135 -7.41 -6.06 -23.31
CA PRO A 135 -7.47 -6.26 -24.75
C PRO A 135 -6.21 -7.00 -25.19
N ILE A 136 -6.38 -8.18 -25.80
CA ILE A 136 -5.28 -8.89 -26.44
C ILE A 136 -4.76 -7.97 -27.54
N ARG A 137 -3.63 -7.30 -27.29
CA ARG A 137 -2.91 -6.63 -28.37
C ARG A 137 -2.28 -7.70 -29.22
N HIS A 138 -2.90 -8.00 -30.36
CA HIS A 138 -2.19 -8.68 -31.43
C HIS A 138 -1.05 -7.72 -31.86
N LEU A 139 0.16 -8.05 -31.48
CA LEU A 139 1.36 -7.46 -32.05
C LEU A 139 1.54 -8.17 -33.41
N ASP A 140 1.09 -7.51 -34.49
CA ASP A 140 1.45 -7.86 -35.86
C ASP A 140 2.94 -7.56 -36.10
#